data_d8f4100143d017250ab8a2ce3a2c34b2
#
_entry.id   d8f4100143d017250ab8a2ce3a2c34b2
#
_cell.length_a   1.000
_cell.length_b   1.000
_cell.length_c   1.000
_cell.angle_alpha   90.00
_cell.angle_beta   90.00
_cell.angle_gamma   90.00
#
_symmetry.space_group_name_H-M   'P 1'
#
loop_
_entity.id
_entity.type
_entity.pdbx_description
1 polymer ?
#
loop_
_entity_poly.entity_id
_entity_poly.type
_entity_poly.pdbx_seq_one_letter_code
_entity_poly.pdbx_strand_id
1 'polypeptide(L)'
;MIQVTIDGKGYEYPENCSYYEIAKDFEKTMDAPIVLVKVDGRLRELHKQLKKDCELEFVTTEDEIGHKTYQRSLSLLLVKAVYHVGGYDKIRHVMLHFSAGSGFFYTVDGDITLNQEFLDEVKAYMHEQVEKAVPIYKRSVDTHEARERFRLHGMTDKDRLFRYRRVSRVNLYSLGDFEDYYYGFMTYDTSYLKYFDLYLYDDGFVLQMPEKKAPETVPAANLSPKVFQVQRESERWGEQMGISTVADLNERITKGNIQQMMLIAEALQEQKIAKIAEQIAERKQVKFVLIAGPSSSGKTT
;
A
#
# COMPACT_ATOMS: atom_id res chain seq x y z
N MET A 1 21.84 -17.36 27.53
CA MET A 1 21.86 -15.96 27.11
C MET A 1 22.51 -15.91 25.74
N ILE A 2 22.05 -15.02 24.89
CA ILE A 2 22.56 -14.78 23.54
C ILE A 2 23.16 -13.37 23.52
N GLN A 3 24.32 -13.23 22.90
CA GLN A 3 24.99 -11.95 22.76
C GLN A 3 24.42 -11.19 21.54
N VAL A 4 23.98 -9.96 21.75
CA VAL A 4 23.47 -9.06 20.72
C VAL A 4 24.32 -7.79 20.71
N THR A 5 24.93 -7.49 19.59
CA THR A 5 25.68 -6.25 19.39
C THR A 5 24.76 -5.19 18.78
N ILE A 6 24.58 -4.05 19.47
CA ILE A 6 23.78 -2.91 19.02
C ILE A 6 24.66 -1.68 19.10
N ASP A 7 24.86 -0.96 18.00
CA ASP A 7 25.74 0.22 17.89
C ASP A 7 27.14 -0.02 18.51
N GLY A 8 27.71 -1.21 18.25
CA GLY A 8 29.02 -1.61 18.73
C GLY A 8 29.10 -1.98 20.22
N LYS A 9 27.97 -1.97 20.95
CA LYS A 9 27.87 -2.38 22.37
C LYS A 9 27.24 -3.76 22.49
N GLY A 10 27.78 -4.60 23.38
CA GLY A 10 27.25 -5.93 23.67
C GLY A 10 26.12 -5.91 24.70
N TYR A 11 25.05 -6.63 24.43
CA TYR A 11 23.90 -6.85 25.32
C TYR A 11 23.61 -8.34 25.40
N GLU A 12 23.01 -8.78 26.50
CA GLU A 12 22.63 -10.18 26.72
C GLU A 12 21.11 -10.33 26.80
N TYR A 13 20.54 -11.19 25.96
CA TYR A 13 19.10 -11.48 25.96
C TYR A 13 18.85 -13.00 26.08
N PRO A 14 17.70 -13.41 26.63
CA PRO A 14 17.29 -14.81 26.63
C PRO A 14 17.14 -15.36 25.21
N GLU A 15 17.41 -16.63 25.01
CA GLU A 15 17.05 -17.32 23.78
C GLU A 15 15.54 -17.27 23.56
N ASN A 16 15.13 -17.06 22.30
CA ASN A 16 13.74 -16.87 21.87
C ASN A 16 13.06 -15.57 22.36
N CYS A 17 13.82 -14.63 22.95
CA CYS A 17 13.34 -13.26 23.12
C CYS A 17 12.92 -12.70 21.78
N SER A 18 11.78 -12.02 21.69
CA SER A 18 11.33 -11.38 20.45
C SER A 18 12.13 -10.10 20.17
N TYR A 19 12.31 -9.74 18.92
CA TYR A 19 12.95 -8.45 18.60
C TYR A 19 12.10 -7.26 19.07
N TYR A 20 10.81 -7.45 19.30
CA TYR A 20 9.95 -6.46 19.93
C TYR A 20 10.35 -6.15 21.38
N GLU A 21 10.62 -7.20 22.17
CA GLU A 21 11.08 -7.02 23.56
C GLU A 21 12.43 -6.28 23.59
N ILE A 22 13.35 -6.63 22.69
CA ILE A 22 14.63 -5.93 22.56
C ILE A 22 14.40 -4.47 22.15
N ALA A 23 13.56 -4.21 21.15
CA ALA A 23 13.28 -2.86 20.67
C ALA A 23 12.69 -1.96 21.76
N LYS A 24 11.85 -2.49 22.66
CA LYS A 24 11.26 -1.76 23.79
C LYS A 24 12.31 -1.17 24.74
N ASP A 25 13.42 -1.85 24.96
CA ASP A 25 14.50 -1.34 25.81
C ASP A 25 15.16 -0.08 25.23
N PHE A 26 15.08 0.10 23.91
CA PHE A 26 15.69 1.19 23.18
C PHE A 26 14.71 2.26 22.68
N GLU A 27 13.41 2.01 22.76
CA GLU A 27 12.36 2.89 22.19
C GLU A 27 12.46 4.33 22.71
N LYS A 28 12.84 4.52 23.99
CA LYS A 28 13.01 5.83 24.61
C LYS A 28 14.25 6.60 24.16
N THR A 29 15.17 5.93 23.50
CA THR A 29 16.44 6.51 23.01
C THR A 29 16.39 6.85 21.52
N MET A 30 15.29 6.52 20.86
CA MET A 30 15.09 6.74 19.43
C MET A 30 14.14 7.92 19.22
N ASP A 31 14.40 8.70 18.18
CA ASP A 31 13.59 9.88 17.82
C ASP A 31 12.25 9.46 17.13
N ALA A 32 12.17 8.23 16.63
CA ALA A 32 10.99 7.70 15.96
C ALA A 32 10.74 6.23 16.31
N PRO A 33 9.48 5.73 16.21
CA PRO A 33 9.13 4.35 16.54
C PRO A 33 9.95 3.32 15.76
N ILE A 34 10.48 2.30 16.46
CA ILE A 34 11.17 1.16 15.86
C ILE A 34 10.13 0.21 15.28
N VAL A 35 10.13 -0.03 13.98
CA VAL A 35 9.15 -0.88 13.30
C VAL A 35 9.71 -2.19 12.75
N LEU A 36 11.02 -2.25 12.52
CA LEU A 36 11.75 -3.45 12.08
C LEU A 36 13.14 -3.48 12.71
N VAL A 37 13.82 -4.60 12.53
CA VAL A 37 15.25 -4.73 12.82
C VAL A 37 16.00 -5.30 11.61
N LYS A 38 17.29 -4.98 11.49
CA LYS A 38 18.21 -5.75 10.67
C LYS A 38 19.04 -6.63 11.59
N VAL A 39 19.05 -7.92 11.29
CA VAL A 39 19.82 -8.94 12.00
C VAL A 39 20.88 -9.46 11.05
N ASP A 40 22.15 -9.23 11.36
CA ASP A 40 23.27 -9.51 10.46
C ASP A 40 23.01 -8.93 9.04
N GLY A 41 22.56 -7.67 8.95
CA GLY A 41 22.22 -6.94 7.73
C GLY A 41 20.91 -7.38 7.04
N ARG A 42 20.13 -8.32 7.61
CA ARG A 42 18.88 -8.82 7.02
C ARG A 42 17.66 -8.31 7.78
N LEU A 43 16.72 -7.70 7.08
CA LEU A 43 15.46 -7.20 7.66
C LEU A 43 14.63 -8.31 8.29
N ARG A 44 14.11 -8.04 9.49
CA ARG A 44 13.19 -8.89 10.25
C ARG A 44 12.09 -8.06 10.88
N GLU A 45 10.91 -8.67 10.95
CA GLU A 45 9.77 -8.13 11.70
C GLU A 45 9.95 -8.37 13.20
N LEU A 46 9.42 -7.48 14.03
CA LEU A 46 9.65 -7.47 15.47
C LEU A 46 9.12 -8.71 16.21
N HIS A 47 8.12 -9.42 15.66
CA HIS A 47 7.60 -10.66 16.24
C HIS A 47 8.53 -11.87 16.04
N LYS A 48 9.60 -11.74 15.25
CA LYS A 48 10.60 -12.80 15.13
C LYS A 48 11.45 -12.89 16.37
N GLN A 49 11.99 -14.08 16.62
CA GLN A 49 12.74 -14.41 17.83
C GLN A 49 14.24 -14.48 17.59
N LEU A 50 14.98 -14.05 18.60
CA LEU A 50 16.42 -14.19 18.70
C LEU A 50 16.80 -15.67 18.84
N LYS A 51 17.72 -16.16 18.00
CA LYS A 51 18.11 -17.58 17.93
C LYS A 51 19.60 -17.83 18.15
N LYS A 52 20.43 -16.83 17.92
CA LYS A 52 21.90 -16.91 17.98
C LYS A 52 22.48 -15.52 18.17
N ASP A 53 23.75 -15.48 18.53
CA ASP A 53 24.52 -14.23 18.57
C ASP A 53 24.44 -13.51 17.23
N CYS A 54 24.22 -12.19 17.27
CA CYS A 54 24.02 -11.39 16.07
C CYS A 54 24.34 -9.91 16.29
N GLU A 55 24.56 -9.21 15.20
CA GLU A 55 24.51 -7.76 15.13
C GLU A 55 23.08 -7.32 14.80
N LEU A 56 22.57 -6.32 15.52
CA LEU A 56 21.22 -5.83 15.38
C LEU A 56 21.24 -4.31 15.19
N GLU A 57 20.56 -3.84 14.12
CA GLU A 57 20.31 -2.45 13.83
C GLU A 57 18.80 -2.19 13.87
N PHE A 58 18.38 -1.11 14.49
CA PHE A 58 16.97 -0.70 14.48
C PHE A 58 16.60 0.02 13.18
N VAL A 59 15.36 -0.19 12.75
CA VAL A 59 14.75 0.49 11.60
C VAL A 59 13.50 1.20 12.09
N THR A 60 13.51 2.52 11.98
CA THR A 60 12.40 3.39 12.44
C THR A 60 11.48 3.82 11.31
N THR A 61 10.41 4.52 11.65
CA THR A 61 9.49 5.11 10.67
C THR A 61 10.11 6.23 9.84
N GLU A 62 11.26 6.77 10.23
CA GLU A 62 12.05 7.75 9.45
C GLU A 62 12.91 7.10 8.37
N ASP A 63 13.17 5.80 8.46
CA ASP A 63 13.82 5.04 7.40
C ASP A 63 12.85 4.78 6.26
N GLU A 64 13.35 4.74 5.02
CA GLU A 64 12.51 4.50 3.85
C GLU A 64 11.73 3.18 3.94
N ILE A 65 12.38 2.11 4.38
CA ILE A 65 11.73 0.80 4.51
C ILE A 65 10.77 0.75 5.70
N GLY A 66 11.09 1.45 6.79
CA GLY A 66 10.23 1.59 7.95
C GLY A 66 8.98 2.42 7.64
N HIS A 67 9.13 3.52 6.93
CA HIS A 67 8.01 4.32 6.44
C HIS A 67 7.08 3.50 5.52
N LYS A 68 7.63 2.75 4.57
CA LYS A 68 6.85 1.82 3.72
C LYS A 68 6.17 0.71 4.53
N THR A 69 6.76 0.29 5.65
CA THR A 69 6.15 -0.67 6.58
C THR A 69 4.94 -0.07 7.27
N TYR A 70 5.06 1.17 7.75
CA TYR A 70 3.95 1.94 8.32
C TYR A 70 2.80 2.09 7.31
N GLN A 71 3.08 2.62 6.11
CA GLN A 71 2.08 2.82 5.05
C GLN A 71 1.32 1.54 4.71
N ARG A 72 2.03 0.41 4.62
CA ARG A 72 1.45 -0.90 4.28
C ARG A 72 0.56 -1.43 5.41
N SER A 73 1.00 -1.28 6.65
CA SER A 73 0.23 -1.70 7.83
C SER A 73 -1.04 -0.86 7.98
N LEU A 74 -0.93 0.45 7.75
CA LEU A 74 -2.08 1.36 7.79
C LEU A 74 -3.08 1.03 6.67
N SER A 75 -2.61 0.65 5.47
CA SER A 75 -3.49 0.19 4.38
C SER A 75 -4.24 -1.09 4.74
N LEU A 76 -3.59 -2.04 5.44
CA LEU A 76 -4.27 -3.25 5.93
C LEU A 76 -5.37 -2.89 6.94
N LEU A 77 -5.07 -2.01 7.89
CA LEU A 77 -6.03 -1.54 8.89
C LEU A 77 -7.20 -0.81 8.23
N LEU A 78 -6.94 0.08 7.26
CA LEU A 78 -7.98 0.78 6.51
C LEU A 78 -8.91 -0.19 5.78
N VAL A 79 -8.36 -1.13 5.02
CA VAL A 79 -9.19 -2.07 4.24
C VAL A 79 -10.08 -2.90 5.18
N LYS A 80 -9.54 -3.40 6.30
CA LYS A 80 -10.35 -4.06 7.33
C LYS A 80 -11.46 -3.13 7.86
N ALA A 81 -11.13 -1.88 8.17
CA ALA A 81 -12.09 -0.92 8.72
C ALA A 81 -13.24 -0.63 7.76
N VAL A 82 -12.95 -0.45 6.47
CA VAL A 82 -13.96 -0.24 5.43
C VAL A 82 -14.90 -1.44 5.32
N TYR A 83 -14.38 -2.67 5.31
CA TYR A 83 -15.23 -3.88 5.30
C TYR A 83 -16.04 -4.02 6.59
N HIS A 84 -15.47 -3.67 7.74
CA HIS A 84 -16.16 -3.75 9.02
C HIS A 84 -17.37 -2.79 9.10
N VAL A 85 -17.15 -1.53 8.73
CA VAL A 85 -18.19 -0.47 8.79
C VAL A 85 -19.23 -0.65 7.68
N GLY A 86 -18.79 -0.94 6.46
CA GLY A 86 -19.69 -1.08 5.32
C GLY A 86 -20.42 -2.41 5.22
N GLY A 87 -19.92 -3.45 5.91
CA GLY A 87 -20.43 -4.82 5.86
C GLY A 87 -19.72 -5.68 4.81
N TYR A 88 -19.27 -6.85 5.23
CA TYR A 88 -18.56 -7.81 4.36
C TYR A 88 -19.42 -8.36 3.21
N ASP A 89 -20.73 -8.36 3.37
CA ASP A 89 -21.72 -8.79 2.38
C ASP A 89 -22.07 -7.68 1.37
N LYS A 90 -21.81 -6.42 1.71
CA LYS A 90 -22.15 -5.26 0.88
C LYS A 90 -20.97 -4.75 0.07
N ILE A 91 -19.74 -4.88 0.59
CA ILE A 91 -18.54 -4.40 -0.09
C ILE A 91 -17.95 -5.52 -0.95
N ARG A 92 -17.86 -5.28 -2.25
CA ARG A 92 -17.20 -6.17 -3.21
C ARG A 92 -15.71 -5.99 -3.25
N HIS A 93 -15.27 -4.73 -3.35
CA HIS A 93 -13.85 -4.39 -3.44
C HIS A 93 -13.52 -3.06 -2.76
N VAL A 94 -12.37 -3.03 -2.08
CA VAL A 94 -11.67 -1.80 -1.67
C VAL A 94 -10.39 -1.74 -2.49
N MET A 95 -10.28 -0.75 -3.37
CA MET A 95 -9.18 -0.66 -4.32
C MET A 95 -8.28 0.52 -3.99
N LEU A 96 -6.99 0.24 -3.78
CA LEU A 96 -5.93 1.25 -3.77
C LEU A 96 -5.50 1.50 -5.21
N HIS A 97 -5.55 2.74 -5.64
CA HIS A 97 -5.21 3.14 -7.01
C HIS A 97 -3.75 3.63 -7.11
N PHE A 98 -3.47 4.80 -6.56
CA PHE A 98 -2.16 5.45 -6.69
C PHE A 98 -1.87 6.38 -5.51
N SER A 99 -0.61 6.84 -5.46
CA SER A 99 -0.21 7.84 -4.47
C SER A 99 -0.82 9.21 -4.81
N ALA A 100 -1.43 9.84 -3.84
CA ALA A 100 -2.13 11.11 -3.96
C ALA A 100 -1.61 12.08 -2.89
N GLY A 101 -0.69 12.96 -3.27
CA GLY A 101 0.03 13.79 -2.31
C GLY A 101 0.83 12.94 -1.32
N SER A 102 0.70 13.21 -0.03
CA SER A 102 1.29 12.41 1.05
C SER A 102 0.39 11.24 1.48
N GLY A 103 -0.50 10.77 0.60
CA GLY A 103 -1.44 9.69 0.88
C GLY A 103 -1.64 8.75 -0.28
N PHE A 104 -2.68 7.91 -0.17
CA PHE A 104 -3.13 7.01 -1.21
C PHE A 104 -4.60 7.23 -1.52
N PHE A 105 -4.96 7.21 -2.80
CA PHE A 105 -6.33 7.29 -3.25
C PHE A 105 -6.96 5.90 -3.31
N TYR A 106 -8.18 5.79 -2.76
CA TYR A 106 -8.96 4.57 -2.69
C TYR A 106 -10.35 4.78 -3.26
N THR A 107 -10.91 3.71 -3.83
CA THR A 107 -12.35 3.61 -4.12
C THR A 107 -12.93 2.37 -3.44
N VAL A 108 -14.25 2.41 -3.23
CA VAL A 108 -15.01 1.27 -2.71
C VAL A 108 -16.07 0.90 -3.73
N ASP A 109 -16.07 -0.34 -4.16
CA ASP A 109 -17.15 -0.94 -4.94
C ASP A 109 -18.03 -1.78 -4.02
N GLY A 110 -19.31 -1.43 -3.94
CA GLY A 110 -20.23 -2.09 -3.04
C GLY A 110 -21.59 -1.39 -3.01
N ASP A 111 -22.51 -1.99 -2.27
CA ASP A 111 -23.83 -1.44 -1.99
C ASP A 111 -23.79 -0.58 -0.72
N ILE A 112 -23.03 0.50 -0.79
CA ILE A 112 -22.85 1.49 0.28
C ILE A 112 -22.92 2.91 -0.28
N THR A 113 -23.22 3.86 0.58
CA THR A 113 -23.07 5.30 0.27
C THR A 113 -21.75 5.80 0.84
N LEU A 114 -20.79 6.07 -0.04
CA LEU A 114 -19.52 6.69 0.36
C LEU A 114 -19.75 8.19 0.60
N ASN A 115 -19.79 8.58 1.85
CA ASN A 115 -19.94 9.97 2.30
C ASN A 115 -19.01 10.25 3.49
N GLN A 116 -19.02 11.47 4.00
CA GLN A 116 -18.15 11.85 5.11
C GLN A 116 -18.51 11.11 6.41
N GLU A 117 -19.78 10.87 6.68
CA GLU A 117 -20.24 10.10 7.86
C GLU A 117 -19.65 8.69 7.85
N PHE A 118 -19.71 7.99 6.70
CA PHE A 118 -19.07 6.68 6.54
C PHE A 118 -17.56 6.72 6.81
N LEU A 119 -16.85 7.74 6.29
CA LEU A 119 -15.42 7.88 6.54
C LEU A 119 -15.10 8.19 7.99
N ASP A 120 -15.94 8.96 8.66
CA ASP A 120 -15.79 9.27 10.09
C ASP A 120 -15.96 8.01 10.94
N GLU A 121 -16.92 7.14 10.62
CA GLU A 121 -17.08 5.82 11.26
C GLU A 121 -15.88 4.91 11.00
N VAL A 122 -15.37 4.85 9.74
CA VAL A 122 -14.16 4.09 9.39
C VAL A 122 -12.97 4.61 10.20
N LYS A 123 -12.79 5.91 10.28
CA LYS A 123 -11.71 6.54 11.05
C LYS A 123 -11.81 6.24 12.54
N ALA A 124 -13.02 6.32 13.11
CA ALA A 124 -13.28 5.98 14.51
C ALA A 124 -12.92 4.52 14.81
N TYR A 125 -13.35 3.59 13.96
CA TYR A 125 -12.98 2.17 14.09
C TYR A 125 -11.47 1.95 13.99
N MET A 126 -10.78 2.62 13.06
CA MET A 126 -9.32 2.53 12.96
C MET A 126 -8.63 2.99 14.24
N HIS A 127 -9.05 4.13 14.83
CA HIS A 127 -8.50 4.60 16.10
C HIS A 127 -8.77 3.63 17.25
N GLU A 128 -9.96 3.03 17.32
CA GLU A 128 -10.28 1.98 18.30
C GLU A 128 -9.33 0.78 18.18
N GLN A 129 -9.02 0.34 16.94
CA GLN A 129 -8.05 -0.75 16.74
C GLN A 129 -6.61 -0.35 17.12
N VAL A 130 -6.24 0.91 16.91
CA VAL A 130 -4.94 1.46 17.35
C VAL A 130 -4.83 1.44 18.87
N GLU A 131 -5.86 1.88 19.59
CA GLU A 131 -5.90 1.86 21.05
C GLU A 131 -5.83 0.44 21.62
N LYS A 132 -6.47 -0.52 20.95
CA LYS A 132 -6.44 -1.93 21.33
C LYS A 132 -5.10 -2.64 21.07
N ALA A 133 -4.17 -2.01 20.34
CA ALA A 133 -2.89 -2.58 19.96
C ALA A 133 -3.05 -4.01 19.36
N VAL A 134 -3.95 -4.15 18.37
CA VAL A 134 -4.26 -5.46 17.77
C VAL A 134 -3.05 -5.98 17.00
N PRO A 135 -2.54 -7.20 17.31
CA PRO A 135 -1.36 -7.75 16.65
C PRO A 135 -1.57 -7.98 15.16
N ILE A 136 -0.52 -7.74 14.36
CA ILE A 136 -0.48 -8.05 12.94
C ILE A 136 0.38 -9.29 12.74
N TYR A 137 -0.25 -10.42 12.43
CA TYR A 137 0.46 -11.68 12.27
C TYR A 137 0.74 -12.01 10.82
N LYS A 138 1.92 -12.57 10.58
CA LYS A 138 2.34 -13.09 9.27
C LYS A 138 2.34 -14.59 9.27
N ARG A 139 1.66 -15.20 8.32
CA ARG A 139 1.64 -16.63 8.11
C ARG A 139 2.05 -16.97 6.69
N SER A 140 2.99 -17.90 6.54
CA SER A 140 3.34 -18.47 5.24
C SER A 140 2.41 -19.66 4.98
N VAL A 141 1.62 -19.59 3.92
CA VAL A 141 0.66 -20.63 3.53
C VAL A 141 0.98 -21.16 2.14
N ASP A 142 0.45 -22.31 1.79
CA ASP A 142 0.48 -22.80 0.43
C ASP A 142 -0.32 -21.89 -0.50
N THR A 143 0.12 -21.74 -1.76
CA THR A 143 -0.55 -20.85 -2.72
C THR A 143 -1.99 -21.29 -3.01
N HIS A 144 -2.27 -22.61 -2.97
CA HIS A 144 -3.63 -23.11 -3.14
C HIS A 144 -4.52 -22.76 -1.95
N GLU A 145 -4.02 -22.93 -0.71
CA GLU A 145 -4.70 -22.50 0.51
C GLU A 145 -5.01 -20.98 0.49
N ALA A 146 -4.04 -20.16 0.07
CA ALA A 146 -4.26 -18.71 -0.06
C ALA A 146 -5.40 -18.39 -1.03
N ARG A 147 -5.47 -19.05 -2.18
CA ARG A 147 -6.53 -18.87 -3.17
C ARG A 147 -7.91 -19.27 -2.64
N GLU A 148 -8.01 -20.34 -1.87
CA GLU A 148 -9.26 -20.74 -1.21
C GLU A 148 -9.74 -19.69 -0.23
N ARG A 149 -8.82 -19.13 0.58
CA ARG A 149 -9.12 -18.04 1.51
C ARG A 149 -9.62 -16.79 0.79
N PHE A 150 -8.96 -16.38 -0.30
CA PHE A 150 -9.40 -15.23 -1.09
C PHE A 150 -10.82 -15.44 -1.65
N ARG A 151 -11.15 -16.64 -2.10
CA ARG A 151 -12.52 -16.94 -2.56
C ARG A 151 -13.54 -16.87 -1.43
N LEU A 152 -13.21 -17.38 -0.24
CA LEU A 152 -14.08 -17.32 0.93
C LEU A 152 -14.36 -15.88 1.37
N HIS A 153 -13.37 -14.99 1.23
CA HIS A 153 -13.50 -13.57 1.54
C HIS A 153 -13.95 -12.70 0.36
N GLY A 154 -14.40 -13.30 -0.76
CA GLY A 154 -14.87 -12.55 -1.93
C GLY A 154 -13.77 -11.83 -2.74
N MET A 155 -12.50 -12.03 -2.43
CA MET A 155 -11.35 -11.40 -3.09
C MET A 155 -11.02 -12.12 -4.40
N THR A 156 -11.92 -12.05 -5.38
CA THR A 156 -11.84 -12.79 -6.64
C THR A 156 -10.69 -12.36 -7.53
N ASP A 157 -10.31 -11.09 -7.49
CA ASP A 157 -9.15 -10.51 -8.17
C ASP A 157 -7.84 -11.16 -7.70
N LYS A 158 -7.69 -11.38 -6.39
CA LYS A 158 -6.54 -12.04 -5.79
C LYS A 158 -6.50 -13.53 -6.10
N ASP A 159 -7.64 -14.26 -6.04
CA ASP A 159 -7.68 -15.67 -6.49
C ASP A 159 -7.22 -15.77 -7.95
N ARG A 160 -7.70 -14.88 -8.84
CA ARG A 160 -7.30 -14.85 -10.25
C ARG A 160 -5.83 -14.52 -10.43
N LEU A 161 -5.30 -13.53 -9.72
CA LEU A 161 -3.88 -13.15 -9.73
C LEU A 161 -2.99 -14.34 -9.35
N PHE A 162 -3.37 -15.07 -8.31
CA PHE A 162 -2.57 -16.17 -7.77
C PHE A 162 -2.59 -17.44 -8.66
N ARG A 163 -3.48 -17.55 -9.66
CA ARG A 163 -3.41 -18.61 -10.69
C ARG A 163 -2.13 -18.54 -11.51
N TYR A 164 -1.57 -17.34 -11.68
CA TYR A 164 -0.37 -17.10 -12.49
C TYR A 164 0.91 -17.12 -11.68
N ARG A 165 0.81 -17.26 -10.36
CA ARG A 165 1.96 -17.23 -9.49
C ARG A 165 2.66 -18.61 -9.45
N ARG A 166 3.99 -18.60 -9.70
CA ARG A 166 4.79 -19.83 -9.78
C ARG A 166 5.43 -20.24 -8.45
N VAL A 167 5.15 -19.53 -7.36
CA VAL A 167 5.67 -19.85 -6.03
C VAL A 167 4.74 -20.79 -5.29
N SER A 168 5.27 -21.77 -4.57
CA SER A 168 4.48 -22.71 -3.79
C SER A 168 3.90 -22.12 -2.51
N ARG A 169 4.55 -21.08 -1.96
CA ARG A 169 4.13 -20.45 -0.69
C ARG A 169 4.04 -18.95 -0.81
N VAL A 170 3.11 -18.37 -0.08
CA VAL A 170 2.87 -16.92 0.01
C VAL A 170 2.67 -16.51 1.46
N ASN A 171 2.95 -15.22 1.76
CA ASN A 171 2.70 -14.67 3.08
C ASN A 171 1.35 -13.97 3.09
N LEU A 172 0.48 -14.38 3.99
CA LEU A 172 -0.73 -13.66 4.36
C LEU A 172 -0.49 -12.92 5.67
N TYR A 173 -1.07 -11.75 5.78
CA TYR A 173 -1.12 -10.99 7.02
C TYR A 173 -2.53 -11.00 7.56
N SER A 174 -2.66 -11.26 8.86
CA SER A 174 -3.94 -11.24 9.56
C SER A 174 -3.98 -10.11 10.61
N LEU A 175 -5.11 -9.44 10.68
CA LEU A 175 -5.46 -8.45 11.67
C LEU A 175 -6.81 -8.85 12.30
N GLY A 176 -6.75 -9.58 13.41
CA GLY A 176 -7.93 -10.27 13.97
C GLY A 176 -8.46 -11.32 12.98
N ASP A 177 -9.71 -11.17 12.62
CA ASP A 177 -10.45 -12.04 11.67
C ASP A 177 -10.24 -11.70 10.20
N PHE A 178 -9.63 -10.57 9.89
CA PHE A 178 -9.35 -10.13 8.52
C PHE A 178 -7.98 -10.62 8.05
N GLU A 179 -7.91 -11.20 6.87
CA GLU A 179 -6.67 -11.66 6.24
C GLU A 179 -6.52 -11.05 4.85
N ASP A 180 -5.29 -10.62 4.51
CA ASP A 180 -4.97 -10.16 3.18
C ASP A 180 -3.51 -10.44 2.79
N TYR A 181 -3.21 -10.30 1.50
CA TYR A 181 -1.89 -10.46 0.94
C TYR A 181 -1.19 -9.12 0.74
N TYR A 182 -0.01 -9.01 1.32
CA TYR A 182 0.88 -7.87 1.10
C TYR A 182 2.31 -8.32 0.82
N TYR A 183 2.99 -7.59 -0.04
CA TYR A 183 4.40 -7.82 -0.32
C TYR A 183 5.26 -6.86 0.50
N GLY A 184 5.98 -7.38 1.49
CA GLY A 184 6.87 -6.64 2.37
C GLY A 184 6.66 -6.96 3.84
N PHE A 185 7.00 -6.00 4.70
CA PHE A 185 6.93 -6.12 6.15
C PHE A 185 5.79 -5.29 6.71
N MET A 186 5.28 -5.67 7.90
CA MET A 186 4.26 -4.96 8.66
C MET A 186 4.80 -4.55 10.03
N THR A 187 4.14 -3.59 10.69
CA THR A 187 4.37 -3.26 12.09
C THR A 187 3.99 -4.42 13.00
N TYR A 188 4.47 -4.41 14.24
CA TYR A 188 4.18 -5.45 15.21
C TYR A 188 2.68 -5.57 15.51
N ASP A 189 2.04 -4.42 15.75
CA ASP A 189 0.61 -4.29 16.00
C ASP A 189 0.09 -2.94 15.50
N THR A 190 -1.20 -2.66 15.72
CA THR A 190 -1.86 -1.43 15.29
C THR A 190 -1.50 -0.20 16.13
N SER A 191 -0.91 -0.34 17.32
CA SER A 191 -0.54 0.79 18.17
C SER A 191 0.48 1.74 17.54
N TYR A 192 1.22 1.26 16.56
CA TYR A 192 2.14 2.05 15.74
C TYR A 192 1.43 3.00 14.78
N LEU A 193 0.15 2.74 14.44
CA LEU A 193 -0.59 3.39 13.34
C LEU A 193 -1.44 4.58 13.82
N LYS A 194 -0.85 5.46 14.63
CA LYS A 194 -1.59 6.54 15.32
C LYS A 194 -1.96 7.72 14.42
N TYR A 195 -1.15 7.98 13.39
CA TYR A 195 -1.19 9.23 12.63
C TYR A 195 -1.72 8.98 11.22
N PHE A 196 -2.95 9.35 10.96
CA PHE A 196 -3.59 9.29 9.66
C PHE A 196 -4.82 10.20 9.62
N ASP A 197 -5.30 10.48 8.41
CA ASP A 197 -6.59 11.12 8.19
C ASP A 197 -7.28 10.53 6.97
N LEU A 198 -8.61 10.69 6.90
CA LEU A 198 -9.44 10.26 5.79
C LEU A 198 -10.28 11.43 5.28
N TYR A 199 -10.32 11.66 3.98
CA TYR A 199 -11.18 12.67 3.39
C TYR A 199 -11.68 12.27 2.01
N LEU A 200 -12.91 12.66 1.69
CA LEU A 200 -13.50 12.44 0.38
C LEU A 200 -12.74 13.19 -0.70
N TYR A 201 -12.54 12.53 -1.82
CA TYR A 201 -11.98 13.17 -3.00
C TYR A 201 -12.44 12.43 -4.26
N ASP A 202 -12.96 13.19 -5.26
CA ASP A 202 -13.54 12.65 -6.49
C ASP A 202 -14.62 11.59 -6.18
N ASP A 203 -14.56 10.42 -6.80
CA ASP A 203 -15.46 9.28 -6.58
C ASP A 203 -14.97 8.31 -5.49
N GLY A 204 -14.00 8.73 -4.68
CA GLY A 204 -13.37 7.90 -3.66
C GLY A 204 -12.95 8.72 -2.44
N PHE A 205 -11.86 8.31 -1.85
CA PHE A 205 -11.29 9.00 -0.68
C PHE A 205 -9.77 8.83 -0.64
N VAL A 206 -9.12 9.68 0.14
CA VAL A 206 -7.67 9.62 0.38
C VAL A 206 -7.40 9.20 1.81
N LEU A 207 -6.53 8.21 1.97
CA LEU A 207 -5.85 7.92 3.22
C LEU A 207 -4.61 8.80 3.28
N GLN A 208 -4.67 9.87 4.07
CA GLN A 208 -3.56 10.78 4.31
C GLN A 208 -2.66 10.21 5.41
N MET A 209 -1.36 10.31 5.22
CA MET A 209 -0.36 9.72 6.11
C MET A 209 0.75 10.71 6.43
N PRO A 210 1.49 10.52 7.54
CA PRO A 210 2.71 11.26 7.82
C PRO A 210 3.72 11.16 6.68
N GLU A 211 4.54 12.18 6.55
CA GLU A 211 5.74 12.10 5.73
C GLU A 211 6.89 11.47 6.51
N LYS A 212 7.83 10.85 5.81
CA LYS A 212 9.00 10.19 6.42
C LYS A 212 9.79 11.10 7.38
N LYS A 213 9.91 12.40 7.04
CA LYS A 213 10.65 13.38 7.86
C LYS A 213 9.86 13.91 9.06
N ALA A 214 8.57 13.59 9.15
CA ALA A 214 7.70 14.02 10.24
C ALA A 214 6.70 12.89 10.55
N PRO A 215 7.18 11.74 11.09
CA PRO A 215 6.40 10.51 11.21
C PRO A 215 5.22 10.59 12.20
N GLU A 216 5.19 11.65 13.01
CA GLU A 216 4.12 11.90 14.00
C GLU A 216 3.16 13.04 13.58
N THR A 217 3.28 13.54 12.35
CA THR A 217 2.47 14.67 11.88
C THR A 217 1.80 14.31 10.57
N VAL A 218 0.46 14.36 10.54
CA VAL A 218 -0.30 14.25 9.30
C VAL A 218 -0.32 15.61 8.61
N PRO A 219 0.29 15.76 7.42
CA PRO A 219 0.31 17.04 6.72
C PRO A 219 -1.10 17.39 6.21
N ALA A 220 -1.34 18.66 5.93
CA ALA A 220 -2.55 19.08 5.24
C ALA A 220 -2.61 18.44 3.84
N ALA A 221 -3.82 18.25 3.32
CA ALA A 221 -4.03 17.68 1.99
C ALA A 221 -3.29 18.53 0.93
N ASN A 222 -2.38 17.89 0.19
CA ASN A 222 -1.50 18.53 -0.79
C ASN A 222 -1.62 17.90 -2.19
N LEU A 223 -2.82 17.48 -2.55
CA LEU A 223 -3.11 16.91 -3.86
C LEU A 223 -2.86 17.92 -4.98
N SER A 224 -2.17 17.46 -6.02
CA SER A 224 -2.12 18.20 -7.30
C SER A 224 -3.30 17.75 -8.18
N PRO A 225 -4.32 18.60 -8.41
CA PRO A 225 -5.50 18.21 -9.19
C PRO A 225 -5.15 17.73 -10.61
N LYS A 226 -4.15 18.37 -11.25
CA LYS A 226 -3.72 17.98 -12.60
C LYS A 226 -3.06 16.58 -12.62
N VAL A 227 -2.20 16.28 -11.65
CA VAL A 227 -1.57 14.97 -11.54
C VAL A 227 -2.63 13.91 -11.26
N PHE A 228 -3.54 14.18 -10.34
CA PHE A 228 -4.66 13.30 -10.04
C PHE A 228 -5.50 12.97 -11.28
N GLN A 229 -5.90 14.00 -12.04
CA GLN A 229 -6.69 13.81 -13.28
C GLN A 229 -5.96 12.94 -14.30
N VAL A 230 -4.64 13.11 -14.46
CA VAL A 230 -3.84 12.29 -15.39
C VAL A 230 -3.79 10.82 -14.91
N GLN A 231 -3.64 10.58 -13.62
CA GLN A 231 -3.67 9.24 -13.05
C GLN A 231 -5.05 8.57 -13.28
N ARG A 232 -6.14 9.29 -13.00
CA ARG A 232 -7.51 8.80 -13.25
C ARG A 232 -7.78 8.53 -14.72
N GLU A 233 -7.28 9.38 -15.62
CA GLU A 233 -7.39 9.14 -17.06
C GLU A 233 -6.67 7.86 -17.48
N SER A 234 -5.47 7.62 -16.95
CA SER A 234 -4.70 6.40 -17.22
C SER A 234 -5.44 5.13 -16.76
N GLU A 235 -6.09 5.18 -15.60
CA GLU A 235 -6.91 4.07 -15.10
C GLU A 235 -8.13 3.80 -15.98
N ARG A 236 -8.85 4.86 -16.38
CA ARG A 236 -9.99 4.74 -17.32
C ARG A 236 -9.60 4.09 -18.63
N TRP A 237 -8.39 4.33 -19.13
CA TRP A 237 -7.88 3.61 -20.29
C TRP A 237 -7.73 2.12 -20.01
N GLY A 238 -7.21 1.75 -18.84
CA GLY A 238 -7.17 0.34 -18.40
C GLY A 238 -8.56 -0.29 -18.37
N GLU A 239 -9.52 0.38 -17.74
CA GLU A 239 -10.92 -0.06 -17.66
C GLU A 239 -11.56 -0.25 -19.05
N GLN A 240 -11.38 0.72 -19.97
CA GLN A 240 -11.86 0.61 -21.34
C GLN A 240 -11.27 -0.58 -22.09
N MET A 241 -10.03 -0.95 -21.79
CA MET A 241 -9.39 -2.15 -22.34
C MET A 241 -9.78 -3.43 -21.58
N GLY A 242 -10.61 -3.33 -20.53
CA GLY A 242 -10.97 -4.45 -19.66
C GLY A 242 -9.79 -4.97 -18.84
N ILE A 243 -8.92 -4.06 -18.39
CA ILE A 243 -7.73 -4.33 -17.57
C ILE A 243 -7.75 -3.38 -16.38
N SER A 244 -8.43 -3.80 -15.32
CA SER A 244 -8.47 -3.05 -14.06
C SER A 244 -7.48 -3.61 -13.03
N THR A 245 -7.02 -4.85 -13.22
CA THR A 245 -6.11 -5.54 -12.32
C THR A 245 -4.97 -6.25 -13.06
N VAL A 246 -3.90 -6.58 -12.33
CA VAL A 246 -2.82 -7.44 -12.87
C VAL A 246 -3.34 -8.82 -13.27
N ALA A 247 -4.40 -9.31 -12.63
CA ALA A 247 -5.05 -10.56 -13.00
C ALA A 247 -5.67 -10.48 -14.40
N ASP A 248 -6.35 -9.36 -14.72
CA ASP A 248 -6.91 -9.12 -16.06
C ASP A 248 -5.81 -9.09 -17.13
N LEU A 249 -4.72 -8.37 -16.84
CA LEU A 249 -3.56 -8.32 -17.72
C LEU A 249 -2.98 -9.72 -17.99
N ASN A 250 -2.78 -10.52 -16.95
CA ASN A 250 -2.29 -11.89 -17.08
C ASN A 250 -3.21 -12.76 -17.91
N GLU A 251 -4.53 -12.63 -17.75
CA GLU A 251 -5.52 -13.37 -18.56
C GLU A 251 -5.47 -12.95 -20.04
N ARG A 252 -5.31 -11.65 -20.33
CA ARG A 252 -5.17 -11.17 -21.71
C ARG A 252 -3.90 -11.69 -22.36
N ILE A 253 -2.77 -11.67 -21.64
CA ILE A 253 -1.50 -12.20 -22.14
C ILE A 253 -1.62 -13.70 -22.46
N THR A 254 -2.18 -14.48 -21.55
CA THR A 254 -2.33 -15.94 -21.74
C THR A 254 -3.31 -16.29 -22.86
N LYS A 255 -4.29 -15.45 -23.17
CA LYS A 255 -5.20 -15.59 -24.32
C LYS A 255 -4.61 -15.12 -25.64
N GLY A 256 -3.36 -14.61 -25.65
CA GLY A 256 -2.68 -14.13 -26.86
C GLY A 256 -3.12 -12.74 -27.35
N ASN A 257 -3.88 -12.00 -26.56
CA ASN A 257 -4.46 -10.71 -26.96
C ASN A 257 -3.55 -9.50 -26.69
N ILE A 258 -2.27 -9.72 -26.34
CA ILE A 258 -1.35 -8.63 -25.95
C ILE A 258 -1.09 -7.65 -27.10
N GLN A 259 -0.98 -8.12 -28.35
CA GLN A 259 -0.75 -7.25 -29.50
C GLN A 259 -1.91 -6.28 -29.72
N GLN A 260 -3.14 -6.77 -29.63
CA GLN A 260 -4.34 -5.93 -29.74
C GLN A 260 -4.37 -4.85 -28.66
N MET A 261 -4.00 -5.21 -27.43
CA MET A 261 -3.91 -4.25 -26.33
C MET A 261 -2.88 -3.16 -26.57
N MET A 262 -1.70 -3.54 -27.08
CA MET A 262 -0.64 -2.58 -27.42
C MET A 262 -1.12 -1.60 -28.48
N LEU A 263 -1.75 -2.08 -29.55
CA LEU A 263 -2.30 -1.22 -30.61
C LEU A 263 -3.36 -0.24 -30.09
N ILE A 264 -4.24 -0.71 -29.18
CA ILE A 264 -5.26 0.17 -28.56
C ILE A 264 -4.58 1.23 -27.69
N ALA A 265 -3.60 0.84 -26.88
CA ALA A 265 -2.87 1.78 -26.01
C ALA A 265 -2.12 2.84 -26.84
N GLU A 266 -1.47 2.45 -27.93
CA GLU A 266 -0.79 3.35 -28.87
C GLU A 266 -1.80 4.31 -29.51
N ALA A 267 -2.94 3.82 -30.00
CA ALA A 267 -3.99 4.65 -30.59
C ALA A 267 -4.57 5.67 -29.60
N LEU A 268 -4.79 5.30 -28.34
CA LEU A 268 -5.22 6.22 -27.29
C LEU A 268 -4.17 7.30 -27.00
N GLN A 269 -2.90 6.93 -26.99
CA GLN A 269 -1.79 7.88 -26.84
C GLN A 269 -1.74 8.88 -28.01
N GLU A 270 -1.80 8.41 -29.26
CA GLU A 270 -1.81 9.26 -30.45
C GLU A 270 -3.03 10.21 -30.45
N GLN A 271 -4.20 9.69 -30.09
CA GLN A 271 -5.41 10.53 -29.95
C GLN A 271 -5.20 11.64 -28.92
N LYS A 272 -4.54 11.34 -27.79
CA LYS A 272 -4.25 12.35 -26.76
C LYS A 272 -3.31 13.43 -27.27
N ILE A 273 -2.24 13.02 -27.99
CA ILE A 273 -1.29 13.95 -28.60
C ILE A 273 -1.99 14.85 -29.63
N ALA A 274 -2.84 14.25 -30.47
CA ALA A 274 -3.61 15.01 -31.47
C ALA A 274 -4.52 16.07 -30.81
N LYS A 275 -5.24 15.71 -29.74
CA LYS A 275 -6.07 16.66 -28.96
C LYS A 275 -5.26 17.81 -28.37
N ILE A 276 -4.05 17.53 -27.86
CA ILE A 276 -3.16 18.57 -27.34
C ILE A 276 -2.72 19.50 -28.46
N ALA A 277 -2.35 18.96 -29.63
CA ALA A 277 -1.97 19.73 -30.80
C ALA A 277 -3.12 20.62 -31.30
N GLU A 278 -4.35 20.10 -31.34
CA GLU A 278 -5.57 20.87 -31.68
C GLU A 278 -5.79 22.04 -30.71
N GLN A 279 -5.72 21.78 -29.40
CA GLN A 279 -5.83 22.82 -28.37
C GLN A 279 -4.78 23.94 -28.51
N ILE A 280 -3.54 23.57 -28.93
CA ILE A 280 -2.48 24.53 -29.20
C ILE A 280 -2.83 25.37 -30.44
N ALA A 281 -3.28 24.71 -31.53
CA ALA A 281 -3.64 25.38 -32.77
C ALA A 281 -4.84 26.37 -32.63
N GLU A 282 -5.82 26.02 -31.79
CA GLU A 282 -6.95 26.88 -31.47
C GLU A 282 -6.53 28.17 -30.72
N ARG A 283 -5.44 28.13 -29.97
CA ARG A 283 -4.91 29.30 -29.24
C ARG A 283 -4.12 30.23 -30.13
N LYS A 284 -4.75 30.99 -30.97
CA LYS A 284 -4.14 31.87 -31.98
C LYS A 284 -3.09 32.87 -31.45
N GLN A 285 -3.08 33.15 -30.14
CA GLN A 285 -2.10 34.06 -29.53
C GLN A 285 -0.81 33.33 -29.04
N VAL A 286 -0.78 32.01 -29.02
CA VAL A 286 0.39 31.24 -28.58
C VAL A 286 1.44 31.22 -29.68
N LYS A 287 2.62 31.79 -29.41
CA LYS A 287 3.76 31.79 -30.33
C LYS A 287 4.81 30.75 -29.99
N PHE A 288 4.85 30.33 -28.74
CA PHE A 288 5.82 29.36 -28.24
C PHE A 288 5.11 28.33 -27.35
N VAL A 289 5.48 27.06 -27.53
CA VAL A 289 5.05 25.96 -26.69
C VAL A 289 6.29 25.32 -26.09
N LEU A 290 6.38 25.29 -24.78
CA LEU A 290 7.47 24.64 -24.04
C LEU A 290 7.00 23.32 -23.49
N ILE A 291 7.67 22.22 -23.87
CA ILE A 291 7.39 20.87 -23.38
C ILE A 291 8.50 20.49 -22.40
N ALA A 292 8.14 20.37 -21.12
CA ALA A 292 9.06 19.99 -20.05
C ALA A 292 8.64 18.64 -19.43
N GLY A 293 9.61 17.89 -18.99
CA GLY A 293 9.39 16.62 -18.29
C GLY A 293 10.71 15.92 -17.98
N PRO A 294 10.72 14.93 -17.07
CA PRO A 294 11.91 14.17 -16.74
C PRO A 294 12.45 13.36 -17.93
N SER A 295 13.66 12.80 -17.79
CA SER A 295 14.19 11.88 -18.79
C SER A 295 13.26 10.67 -18.96
N SER A 296 13.18 10.13 -20.17
CA SER A 296 12.32 8.98 -20.52
C SER A 296 10.80 9.19 -20.28
N SER A 297 10.33 10.43 -20.31
CA SER A 297 8.91 10.76 -20.15
C SER A 297 8.13 10.85 -21.48
N GLY A 298 8.68 10.37 -22.59
CA GLY A 298 8.03 10.42 -23.92
C GLY A 298 7.98 11.78 -24.59
N LYS A 299 8.83 12.76 -24.20
CA LYS A 299 8.85 14.10 -24.81
C LYS A 299 9.19 14.13 -26.29
N THR A 300 9.88 13.13 -26.78
CA THR A 300 10.40 13.04 -28.16
C THR A 300 9.60 12.10 -29.06
N THR A 301 8.51 11.61 -28.59
CA THR A 301 7.61 10.73 -29.37
C THR A 301 6.80 11.50 -30.38
#